data_26a77682add036118fcb61f82ebabdb7
#
_entry.id   26a77682add036118fcb61f82ebabdb7
#
_cell.length_a   1.000
_cell.length_b   1.000
_cell.length_c   1.000
_cell.angle_alpha   90.00
_cell.angle_beta   90.00
_cell.angle_gamma   90.00
#
_symmetry.space_group_name_H-M   'P 1'
#
loop_
_entity.id
_entity.type
_entity.pdbx_description
1 polymer ?
#
loop_
_entity_poly.entity_id
_entity_poly.type
_entity_poly.pdbx_seq_one_letter_code
_entity_poly.pdbx_strand_id
1 'polypeptide(L)'
;QAISVVTMIEMYIAPEMVTETSIGLSSMFTSSSMIVAIIVVGIAPAICEEAVFRGVFFNSIWNQTHGKWIPIIVTAAVFGLFHGSIIRFFPTFLLGIVLGYLVYETNNMFYNVMFHAINNIIPVLVLYGMQFLMQLMARALGMNGSGMWNFVMDTATSQVSQLSPAFMGIYMIDGGVGLAILYLGNHVLHLGREGHPKELFPKEKRKQQFIWLALALALAVTGGMMIVAGTIQGLHF
;
A
#
# COMPACT_ATOMS: atom_id res chain seq x y z
N GLN A 1 -0.24 -3.05 -1.55
CA GLN A 1 0.62 -3.95 -2.34
C GLN A 1 0.64 -3.57 -3.83
N ALA A 2 -0.48 -3.36 -4.54
CA ALA A 2 -0.44 -2.71 -5.85
C ALA A 2 0.20 -1.30 -5.77
N ILE A 3 0.01 -0.64 -4.66
CA ILE A 3 0.64 0.63 -4.29
C ILE A 3 2.18 0.50 -4.26
N SER A 4 2.72 -0.59 -3.73
CA SER A 4 4.18 -0.80 -3.65
C SER A 4 4.83 -0.88 -5.03
N VAL A 5 4.17 -1.55 -5.99
CA VAL A 5 4.65 -1.59 -7.38
C VAL A 5 4.64 -0.20 -8.03
N VAL A 6 3.60 0.59 -7.78
CA VAL A 6 3.53 1.98 -8.25
C VAL A 6 4.65 2.82 -7.64
N THR A 7 4.85 2.74 -6.34
CA THR A 7 5.94 3.46 -5.65
C THR A 7 7.33 3.06 -6.20
N MET A 8 7.52 1.79 -6.57
CA MET A 8 8.75 1.34 -7.22
C MET A 8 8.95 2.03 -8.59
N ILE A 9 7.90 2.13 -9.39
CA ILE A 9 7.94 2.82 -10.69
C ILE A 9 8.22 4.31 -10.49
N GLU A 10 7.53 4.95 -9.55
CA GLU A 10 7.74 6.36 -9.20
C GLU A 10 9.16 6.61 -8.72
N MET A 11 9.73 5.72 -7.93
CA MET A 11 11.11 5.79 -7.46
C MET A 11 12.12 5.64 -8.61
N TYR A 12 11.80 4.88 -9.64
CA TYR A 12 12.61 4.80 -10.85
C TYR A 12 12.54 6.07 -11.69
N ILE A 13 11.36 6.69 -11.80
CA ILE A 13 11.13 7.87 -12.66
C ILE A 13 11.53 9.17 -11.95
N ALA A 14 11.25 9.30 -10.65
CA ALA A 14 11.41 10.53 -9.87
C ALA A 14 11.90 10.25 -8.43
N PRO A 15 13.11 9.68 -8.25
CA PRO A 15 13.61 9.24 -6.93
C PRO A 15 13.67 10.37 -5.89
N GLU A 16 14.08 11.58 -6.31
CA GLU A 16 14.16 12.73 -5.42
C GLU A 16 12.80 13.12 -4.85
N MET A 17 11.76 13.19 -5.69
CA MET A 17 10.40 13.53 -5.25
C MET A 17 9.81 12.49 -4.28
N VAL A 18 10.06 11.20 -4.53
CA VAL A 18 9.63 10.12 -3.63
C VAL A 18 10.35 10.23 -2.30
N THR A 19 11.65 10.49 -2.32
CA THR A 19 12.46 10.63 -1.11
C THR A 19 12.03 11.83 -0.28
N GLU A 20 11.86 13.00 -0.89
CA GLU A 20 11.38 14.22 -0.21
C GLU A 20 9.99 14.01 0.41
N THR A 21 9.07 13.39 -0.34
CA THR A 21 7.73 13.08 0.16
C THR A 21 7.79 12.14 1.37
N SER A 22 8.64 11.11 1.31
CA SER A 22 8.81 10.13 2.37
C SER A 22 9.45 10.74 3.63
N ILE A 23 10.45 11.59 3.47
CA ILE A 23 11.10 12.33 4.58
C ILE A 23 10.08 13.28 5.22
N GLY A 24 9.34 14.04 4.42
CA GLY A 24 8.30 14.95 4.92
C GLY A 24 7.25 14.23 5.75
N LEU A 25 6.76 13.08 5.29
CA LEU A 25 5.82 12.27 6.04
C LEU A 25 6.44 11.71 7.34
N SER A 26 7.65 11.15 7.26
CA SER A 26 8.31 10.56 8.44
C SER A 26 8.59 11.60 9.52
N SER A 27 8.96 12.82 9.16
CA SER A 27 9.20 13.91 10.12
C SER A 27 7.93 14.31 10.88
N MET A 28 6.78 14.27 10.25
CA MET A 28 5.48 14.51 10.93
C MET A 28 5.18 13.43 11.98
N PHE A 29 5.55 12.17 11.71
CA PHE A 29 5.34 11.08 12.66
C PHE A 29 6.32 11.13 13.82
N THR A 30 7.60 11.38 13.57
CA THR A 30 8.65 11.35 14.62
C THR A 30 8.53 12.48 15.64
N SER A 31 7.81 13.56 15.32
CA SER A 31 7.58 14.70 16.23
C SER A 31 6.41 14.50 17.20
N SER A 32 5.60 13.47 17.04
CA SER A 32 4.39 13.23 17.84
C SER A 32 4.45 11.87 18.56
N SER A 33 3.54 11.63 19.51
CA SER A 33 3.39 10.31 20.11
C SER A 33 2.67 9.36 19.13
N MET A 34 2.96 8.06 19.23
CA MET A 34 2.31 7.03 18.40
C MET A 34 0.79 7.10 18.45
N ILE A 35 0.21 7.34 19.63
CA ILE A 35 -1.26 7.45 19.80
C ILE A 35 -1.81 8.63 19.01
N VAL A 36 -1.15 9.79 19.09
CA VAL A 36 -1.54 10.98 18.31
C VAL A 36 -1.42 10.72 16.82
N ALA A 37 -0.33 10.09 16.37
CA ALA A 37 -0.14 9.74 14.98
C ALA A 37 -1.24 8.78 14.47
N ILE A 38 -1.61 7.76 15.23
CA ILE A 38 -2.71 6.84 14.90
C ILE A 38 -4.04 7.58 14.74
N ILE A 39 -4.35 8.50 15.66
CA ILE A 39 -5.61 9.24 15.59
C ILE A 39 -5.61 10.23 14.42
N VAL A 40 -4.56 11.07 14.30
CA VAL A 40 -4.52 12.18 13.35
C VAL A 40 -4.26 11.73 11.91
N VAL A 41 -3.48 10.69 11.72
CA VAL A 41 -3.10 10.20 10.38
C VAL A 41 -3.88 8.95 9.99
N GLY A 42 -4.22 8.11 10.96
CA GLY A 42 -4.92 6.86 10.71
C GLY A 42 -6.44 7.00 10.72
N ILE A 43 -7.00 7.34 11.86
CA ILE A 43 -8.45 7.24 12.11
C ILE A 43 -9.21 8.44 11.59
N ALA A 44 -8.80 9.64 11.96
CA ALA A 44 -9.54 10.86 11.61
C ALA A 44 -9.65 11.08 10.09
N PRO A 45 -8.57 10.98 9.29
CA PRO A 45 -8.69 11.05 7.83
C PRO A 45 -9.60 9.97 7.27
N ALA A 46 -9.48 8.73 7.73
CA ALA A 46 -10.31 7.62 7.24
C ALA A 46 -11.80 7.90 7.45
N ILE A 47 -12.20 8.46 8.59
CA ILE A 47 -13.61 8.80 8.84
C ILE A 47 -14.03 9.99 7.96
N CYS A 48 -13.27 11.08 7.97
CA CYS A 48 -13.63 12.31 7.27
C CYS A 48 -13.63 12.13 5.75
N GLU A 49 -12.60 11.48 5.21
CA GLU A 49 -12.45 11.27 3.77
C GLU A 49 -13.50 10.28 3.24
N GLU A 50 -13.77 9.19 3.95
CA GLU A 50 -14.83 8.26 3.52
C GLU A 50 -16.22 8.93 3.57
N ALA A 51 -16.50 9.73 4.59
CA ALA A 51 -17.75 10.47 4.65
C ALA A 51 -17.94 11.39 3.44
N VAL A 52 -16.89 12.09 3.02
CA VAL A 52 -16.94 13.00 1.87
C VAL A 52 -16.96 12.21 0.55
N PHE A 53 -15.97 11.34 0.33
CA PHE A 53 -15.78 10.71 -0.98
C PHE A 53 -16.78 9.60 -1.26
N ARG A 54 -17.14 8.78 -0.26
CA ARG A 54 -18.08 7.66 -0.44
C ARG A 54 -19.47 8.03 0.01
N GLY A 55 -19.59 8.81 1.07
CA GLY A 55 -20.90 9.30 1.54
C GLY A 55 -21.55 10.29 0.58
N VAL A 56 -20.81 11.27 0.06
CA VAL A 56 -21.36 12.34 -0.78
C VAL A 56 -21.01 12.14 -2.26
N PHE A 57 -19.73 12.20 -2.65
CA PHE A 57 -19.34 12.19 -4.07
C PHE A 57 -19.74 10.91 -4.80
N PHE A 58 -19.44 9.76 -4.25
CA PHE A 58 -19.77 8.47 -4.86
C PHE A 58 -21.27 8.33 -5.09
N ASN A 59 -22.09 8.59 -4.05
CA ASN A 59 -23.53 8.47 -4.14
C ASN A 59 -24.14 9.48 -5.12
N SER A 60 -23.62 10.70 -5.19
CA SER A 60 -24.08 11.71 -6.14
C SER A 60 -23.87 11.29 -7.60
N ILE A 61 -22.72 10.69 -7.90
CA ILE A 61 -22.39 10.19 -9.24
C ILE A 61 -23.16 8.89 -9.50
N TRP A 62 -23.25 7.99 -8.52
CA TRP A 62 -23.98 6.74 -8.63
C TRP A 62 -25.43 6.92 -9.03
N ASN A 63 -26.11 7.87 -8.41
CA ASN A 63 -27.52 8.16 -8.69
C ASN A 63 -27.78 8.70 -10.12
N GLN A 64 -26.73 9.15 -10.81
CA GLN A 64 -26.83 9.75 -12.16
C GLN A 64 -26.27 8.83 -13.25
N THR A 65 -25.67 7.69 -12.90
CA THR A 65 -24.97 6.83 -13.84
C THR A 65 -25.55 5.42 -13.88
N HIS A 66 -25.46 4.79 -15.07
CA HIS A 66 -25.78 3.39 -15.25
C HIS A 66 -24.49 2.57 -15.29
N GLY A 67 -24.03 2.09 -14.13
CA GLY A 67 -22.86 1.22 -14.04
C GLY A 67 -21.89 1.59 -12.92
N LYS A 68 -21.31 0.58 -12.30
CA LYS A 68 -20.48 0.73 -11.10
C LYS A 68 -19.13 1.42 -11.32
N TRP A 69 -18.55 1.30 -12.50
CA TRP A 69 -17.19 1.73 -12.73
C TRP A 69 -17.02 3.24 -12.84
N ILE A 70 -18.01 3.96 -13.36
CA ILE A 70 -17.95 5.43 -13.47
C ILE A 70 -17.84 6.08 -12.09
N PRO A 71 -18.75 5.86 -11.13
CA PRO A 71 -18.61 6.44 -9.79
C PRO A 71 -17.34 5.98 -9.08
N ILE A 72 -16.92 4.71 -9.23
CA ILE A 72 -15.68 4.20 -8.63
C ILE A 72 -14.46 4.97 -9.15
N ILE A 73 -14.29 5.05 -10.47
CA ILE A 73 -13.09 5.63 -11.08
C ILE A 73 -13.05 7.15 -10.89
N VAL A 74 -14.17 7.84 -11.10
CA VAL A 74 -14.23 9.30 -10.93
C VAL A 74 -13.96 9.70 -9.49
N THR A 75 -14.60 9.04 -8.52
CA THR A 75 -14.37 9.33 -7.11
C THR A 75 -12.93 8.99 -6.69
N ALA A 76 -12.37 7.91 -7.21
CA ALA A 76 -10.97 7.55 -6.96
C ALA A 76 -10.00 8.59 -7.54
N ALA A 77 -10.26 9.11 -8.73
CA ALA A 77 -9.43 10.14 -9.35
C ALA A 77 -9.46 11.45 -8.54
N VAL A 78 -10.65 11.89 -8.12
CA VAL A 78 -10.79 13.07 -7.26
C VAL A 78 -10.09 12.86 -5.92
N PHE A 79 -10.21 11.67 -5.33
CA PHE A 79 -9.53 11.29 -4.10
C PHE A 79 -8.01 11.35 -4.23
N GLY A 80 -7.46 10.83 -5.33
CA GLY A 80 -6.03 10.92 -5.63
C GLY A 80 -5.56 12.37 -5.80
N LEU A 81 -6.29 13.20 -6.55
CA LEU A 81 -5.98 14.61 -6.75
C LEU A 81 -6.03 15.42 -5.45
N PHE A 82 -6.94 15.09 -4.55
CA PHE A 82 -7.07 15.77 -3.25
C PHE A 82 -5.79 15.69 -2.40
N HIS A 83 -4.93 14.70 -2.64
CA HIS A 83 -3.66 14.57 -1.91
C HIS A 83 -2.57 15.56 -2.35
N GLY A 84 -2.80 16.35 -3.40
CA GLY A 84 -1.97 17.50 -3.79
C GLY A 84 -0.53 17.17 -4.23
N SER A 85 -0.22 15.90 -4.47
CA SER A 85 1.11 15.45 -4.90
C SER A 85 0.97 14.43 -6.03
N ILE A 86 1.78 14.59 -7.08
CA ILE A 86 1.79 13.66 -8.21
C ILE A 86 2.27 12.26 -7.78
N ILE A 87 3.21 12.19 -6.85
CA ILE A 87 3.71 10.94 -6.29
C ILE A 87 2.65 10.24 -5.44
N ARG A 88 1.82 10.98 -4.73
CA ARG A 88 0.74 10.41 -3.93
C ARG A 88 -0.51 10.10 -4.76
N PHE A 89 -0.62 10.67 -5.95
CA PHE A 89 -1.81 10.51 -6.79
C PHE A 89 -2.08 9.04 -7.13
N PHE A 90 -1.10 8.35 -7.72
CA PHE A 90 -1.32 6.98 -8.19
C PHE A 90 -1.59 5.98 -7.06
N PRO A 91 -0.82 5.95 -5.97
CA PRO A 91 -1.11 5.10 -4.82
C PRO A 91 -2.50 5.36 -4.23
N THR A 92 -2.87 6.63 -4.04
CA THR A 92 -4.16 6.99 -3.45
C THR A 92 -5.32 6.78 -4.43
N PHE A 93 -5.12 6.97 -5.74
CA PHE A 93 -6.07 6.62 -6.77
C PHE A 93 -6.41 5.12 -6.76
N LEU A 94 -5.39 4.25 -6.67
CA LEU A 94 -5.59 2.81 -6.56
C LEU A 94 -6.32 2.42 -5.28
N LEU A 95 -5.94 3.00 -4.14
CA LEU A 95 -6.68 2.84 -2.90
C LEU A 95 -8.14 3.30 -3.07
N GLY A 96 -8.33 4.44 -3.73
CA GLY A 96 -9.62 5.00 -4.06
C GLY A 96 -10.52 4.04 -4.85
N ILE A 97 -9.97 3.31 -5.82
CA ILE A 97 -10.69 2.27 -6.58
C ILE A 97 -11.13 1.13 -5.66
N VAL A 98 -10.23 0.64 -4.81
CA VAL A 98 -10.55 -0.44 -3.86
C VAL A 98 -11.67 -0.03 -2.91
N LEU A 99 -11.58 1.17 -2.33
CA LEU A 99 -12.59 1.70 -1.43
C LEU A 99 -13.94 1.95 -2.14
N GLY A 100 -13.90 2.49 -3.38
CA GLY A 100 -15.11 2.64 -4.19
C GLY A 100 -15.77 1.31 -4.54
N TYR A 101 -14.96 0.30 -4.85
CA TYR A 101 -15.46 -1.06 -5.08
C TYR A 101 -16.04 -1.68 -3.81
N LEU A 102 -15.37 -1.49 -2.67
CA LEU A 102 -15.80 -2.03 -1.38
C LEU A 102 -17.17 -1.44 -0.95
N VAL A 103 -17.36 -0.12 -1.05
CA VAL A 103 -18.66 0.50 -0.71
C VAL A 103 -19.75 0.05 -1.67
N TYR A 104 -19.45 -0.08 -2.96
CA TYR A 104 -20.41 -0.59 -3.94
C TYR A 104 -20.89 -2.00 -3.60
N GLU A 105 -19.95 -2.91 -3.28
CA GLU A 105 -20.26 -4.32 -3.04
C GLU A 105 -20.91 -4.57 -1.67
N THR A 106 -20.53 -3.79 -0.66
CA THR A 106 -21.03 -3.98 0.71
C THR A 106 -22.21 -3.09 1.08
N ASN A 107 -22.38 -1.98 0.37
CA ASN A 107 -23.30 -0.88 0.73
C ASN A 107 -23.16 -0.48 2.22
N ASN A 108 -21.95 -0.56 2.76
CA ASN A 108 -21.68 -0.31 4.17
C ASN A 108 -20.38 0.48 4.35
N MET A 109 -20.52 1.72 4.77
CA MET A 109 -19.40 2.65 4.96
C MET A 109 -18.45 2.25 6.09
N PHE A 110 -18.92 1.47 7.06
CA PHE A 110 -18.09 0.99 8.17
C PHE A 110 -16.88 0.17 7.67
N TYR A 111 -17.11 -0.73 6.72
CA TYR A 111 -16.00 -1.52 6.14
C TYR A 111 -15.00 -0.65 5.41
N ASN A 112 -15.45 0.42 4.75
CA ASN A 112 -14.58 1.37 4.08
C ASN A 112 -13.71 2.12 5.07
N VAL A 113 -14.31 2.72 6.09
CA VAL A 113 -13.60 3.45 7.16
C VAL A 113 -12.59 2.53 7.84
N MET A 114 -12.98 1.30 8.18
CA MET A 114 -12.10 0.33 8.82
C MET A 114 -10.91 -0.05 7.91
N PHE A 115 -11.17 -0.36 6.65
CA PHE A 115 -10.11 -0.72 5.70
C PHE A 115 -9.16 0.44 5.45
N HIS A 116 -9.70 1.66 5.28
CA HIS A 116 -8.90 2.87 5.10
C HIS A 116 -8.07 3.18 6.34
N ALA A 117 -8.66 3.14 7.53
CA ALA A 117 -7.95 3.33 8.79
C ALA A 117 -6.80 2.32 8.97
N ILE A 118 -7.05 1.04 8.72
CA ILE A 118 -6.02 0.00 8.78
C ILE A 118 -4.89 0.30 7.80
N ASN A 119 -5.21 0.69 6.56
CA ASN A 119 -4.21 1.04 5.56
C ASN A 119 -3.33 2.23 5.99
N ASN A 120 -3.89 3.19 6.69
CA ASN A 120 -3.15 4.35 7.19
C ASN A 120 -2.39 4.06 8.50
N ILE A 121 -2.92 3.19 9.36
CA ILE A 121 -2.31 2.85 10.66
C ILE A 121 -1.10 1.92 10.50
N ILE A 122 -1.14 0.97 9.56
CA ILE A 122 -0.03 0.01 9.36
C ILE A 122 1.32 0.71 9.16
N PRO A 123 1.49 1.69 8.25
CA PRO A 123 2.75 2.43 8.11
C PRO A 123 3.21 3.13 9.39
N VAL A 124 2.26 3.69 10.16
CA VAL A 124 2.54 4.32 11.45
C VAL A 124 3.13 3.29 12.43
N LEU A 125 2.46 2.14 12.58
CA LEU A 125 2.92 1.07 13.48
C LEU A 125 4.29 0.53 13.05
N VAL A 126 4.52 0.35 11.76
CA VAL A 126 5.81 -0.12 11.23
C VAL A 126 6.91 0.88 11.58
N LEU A 127 6.68 2.19 11.36
CA LEU A 127 7.65 3.23 11.63
C LEU A 127 8.04 3.28 13.13
N TYR A 128 7.06 3.32 14.02
CA TYR A 128 7.30 3.34 15.47
C TYR A 128 7.90 2.03 15.97
N GLY A 129 7.48 0.89 15.41
CA GLY A 129 8.05 -0.41 15.69
C GLY A 129 9.53 -0.50 15.29
N MET A 130 9.88 0.01 14.12
CA MET A 130 11.27 0.11 13.65
C MET A 130 12.11 1.01 14.57
N GLN A 131 11.59 2.18 14.95
CA GLN A 131 12.28 3.07 15.89
C GLN A 131 12.53 2.39 17.24
N PHE A 132 11.52 1.70 17.77
CA PHE A 132 11.65 0.96 19.02
C PHE A 132 12.72 -0.16 18.93
N LEU A 133 12.70 -0.93 17.85
CA LEU A 133 13.67 -1.99 17.61
C LEU A 133 15.11 -1.43 17.51
N MET A 134 15.28 -0.32 16.78
CA MET A 134 16.58 0.34 16.64
C MET A 134 17.11 0.87 17.99
N GLN A 135 16.24 1.43 18.82
CA GLN A 135 16.61 1.85 20.17
C GLN A 135 17.04 0.68 21.05
N LEU A 136 16.33 -0.46 20.94
CA LEU A 136 16.68 -1.68 21.67
C LEU A 136 18.06 -2.22 21.24
N MET A 137 18.30 -2.29 19.93
CA MET A 137 19.58 -2.73 19.38
C MET A 137 20.72 -1.78 19.77
N ALA A 138 20.50 -0.47 19.70
CA ALA A 138 21.49 0.51 20.11
C ALA A 138 21.89 0.35 21.58
N ARG A 139 20.91 0.14 22.47
CA ARG A 139 21.19 -0.15 23.90
C ARG A 139 22.01 -1.41 24.08
N ALA A 140 21.66 -2.49 23.35
CA ALA A 140 22.40 -3.76 23.42
C ALA A 140 23.85 -3.64 22.94
N LEU A 141 24.13 -2.74 21.99
CA LEU A 141 25.47 -2.47 21.44
C LEU A 141 26.21 -1.33 22.15
N GLY A 142 25.65 -0.74 23.21
CA GLY A 142 26.23 0.41 23.89
C GLY A 142 26.29 1.69 23.05
N MET A 143 25.44 1.79 22.03
CA MET A 143 25.37 2.92 21.11
C MET A 143 24.24 3.89 21.48
N ASN A 144 24.31 5.12 20.98
CA ASN A 144 23.21 6.08 21.08
C ASN A 144 22.08 5.69 20.10
N GLY A 145 20.85 5.57 20.59
CA GLY A 145 19.68 5.18 19.79
C GLY A 145 19.37 6.14 18.62
N SER A 146 19.57 7.44 18.79
CA SER A 146 19.40 8.43 17.72
C SER A 146 20.47 8.30 16.64
N GLY A 147 21.71 8.00 17.03
CA GLY A 147 22.81 7.76 16.07
C GLY A 147 22.54 6.51 15.20
N MET A 148 22.06 5.44 15.82
CA MET A 148 21.69 4.22 15.09
C MET A 148 20.53 4.48 14.10
N TRP A 149 19.51 5.21 14.52
CA TRP A 149 18.40 5.58 13.65
C TRP A 149 18.85 6.40 12.44
N ASN A 150 19.64 7.45 12.68
CA ASN A 150 20.17 8.29 11.59
C ASN A 150 21.03 7.48 10.64
N PHE A 151 21.94 6.64 11.15
CA PHE A 151 22.77 5.75 10.33
C PHE A 151 21.94 4.82 9.43
N VAL A 152 20.88 4.20 9.98
CA VAL A 152 19.99 3.32 9.20
C VAL A 152 19.19 4.11 8.18
N MET A 153 18.69 5.30 8.52
CA MET A 153 17.95 6.15 7.60
C MET A 153 18.84 6.68 6.46
N ASP A 154 20.04 7.13 6.78
CA ASP A 154 21.02 7.59 5.77
C ASP A 154 21.42 6.44 4.84
N THR A 155 21.66 5.25 5.40
CA THR A 155 21.98 4.05 4.60
C THR A 155 20.79 3.65 3.73
N ALA A 156 19.57 3.61 4.27
CA ALA A 156 18.38 3.29 3.51
C ALA A 156 18.15 4.31 2.39
N THR A 157 18.31 5.61 2.67
CA THR A 157 18.14 6.68 1.67
C THR A 157 19.17 6.58 0.56
N SER A 158 20.43 6.29 0.90
CA SER A 158 21.50 6.12 -0.10
C SER A 158 21.27 4.87 -0.98
N GLN A 159 20.80 3.77 -0.41
CA GLN A 159 20.50 2.56 -1.17
C GLN A 159 19.25 2.73 -2.05
N VAL A 160 18.26 3.47 -1.60
CA VAL A 160 17.06 3.81 -2.38
C VAL A 160 17.45 4.67 -3.58
N SER A 161 18.35 5.64 -3.42
CA SER A 161 18.84 6.47 -4.53
C SER A 161 19.61 5.68 -5.60
N GLN A 162 20.17 4.51 -5.25
CA GLN A 162 20.90 3.63 -6.17
C GLN A 162 20.03 2.53 -6.81
N LEU A 163 18.74 2.43 -6.47
CA LEU A 163 17.80 1.43 -7.01
C LEU A 163 18.40 0.03 -7.06
N SER A 164 18.92 -0.45 -5.92
CA SER A 164 19.55 -1.77 -5.91
C SER A 164 18.55 -2.84 -6.40
N PRO A 165 18.99 -3.80 -7.20
CA PRO A 165 18.12 -4.90 -7.67
C PRO A 165 17.44 -5.63 -6.52
N ALA A 166 18.10 -5.77 -5.37
CA ALA A 166 17.53 -6.38 -4.18
C ALA A 166 16.31 -5.61 -3.65
N PHE A 167 16.39 -4.29 -3.62
CA PHE A 167 15.28 -3.44 -3.19
C PHE A 167 14.08 -3.55 -4.14
N MET A 168 14.31 -3.47 -5.46
CA MET A 168 13.27 -3.67 -6.46
C MET A 168 12.63 -5.06 -6.35
N GLY A 169 13.42 -6.09 -6.06
CA GLY A 169 12.96 -7.46 -5.87
C GLY A 169 11.97 -7.60 -4.72
N ILE A 170 12.16 -6.89 -3.61
CA ILE A 170 11.22 -6.88 -2.48
C ILE A 170 9.85 -6.37 -2.92
N TYR A 171 9.80 -5.25 -3.66
CA TYR A 171 8.53 -4.69 -4.15
C TYR A 171 7.83 -5.61 -5.15
N MET A 172 8.59 -6.34 -5.98
CA MET A 172 7.99 -7.30 -6.90
C MET A 172 7.36 -8.49 -6.16
N ILE A 173 8.01 -9.01 -5.12
CA ILE A 173 7.43 -10.06 -4.26
C ILE A 173 6.17 -9.55 -3.58
N ASP A 174 6.22 -8.35 -3.00
CA ASP A 174 5.06 -7.71 -2.37
C ASP A 174 3.90 -7.56 -3.35
N GLY A 175 4.16 -7.14 -4.59
CA GLY A 175 3.17 -7.07 -5.66
C GLY A 175 2.54 -8.43 -5.98
N GLY A 176 3.34 -9.50 -6.03
CA GLY A 176 2.86 -10.87 -6.25
C GLY A 176 1.96 -11.36 -5.12
N VAL A 177 2.36 -11.14 -3.87
CA VAL A 177 1.55 -11.42 -2.68
C VAL A 177 0.25 -10.62 -2.71
N GLY A 178 0.31 -9.36 -3.15
CA GLY A 178 -0.85 -8.49 -3.32
C GLY A 178 -1.92 -9.03 -4.25
N LEU A 179 -1.50 -9.56 -5.39
CA LEU A 179 -2.43 -10.18 -6.34
C LEU A 179 -3.13 -11.39 -5.72
N ALA A 180 -2.41 -12.22 -4.96
CA ALA A 180 -2.99 -13.36 -4.26
C ALA A 180 -4.01 -12.92 -3.19
N ILE A 181 -3.69 -11.89 -2.41
CA ILE A 181 -4.59 -11.33 -1.39
C ILE A 181 -5.84 -10.71 -2.03
N LEU A 182 -5.69 -9.99 -3.16
CA LEU A 182 -6.83 -9.42 -3.89
C LEU A 182 -7.76 -10.52 -4.40
N TYR A 183 -7.21 -11.60 -4.93
CA TYR A 183 -8.01 -12.75 -5.37
C TYR A 183 -8.78 -13.37 -4.20
N LEU A 184 -8.09 -13.64 -3.08
CA LEU A 184 -8.68 -14.19 -1.87
C LEU A 184 -9.75 -13.25 -1.28
N GLY A 185 -9.43 -11.97 -1.16
CA GLY A 185 -10.34 -10.96 -0.64
C GLY A 185 -11.62 -10.84 -1.46
N ASN A 186 -11.48 -10.84 -2.80
CA ASN A 186 -12.65 -10.84 -3.69
C ASN A 186 -13.49 -12.11 -3.53
N HIS A 187 -12.87 -13.28 -3.35
CA HIS A 187 -13.61 -14.52 -3.10
C HIS A 187 -14.37 -14.46 -1.79
N VAL A 188 -13.71 -14.04 -0.70
CA VAL A 188 -14.33 -13.92 0.62
C VAL A 188 -15.48 -12.91 0.62
N LEU A 189 -15.32 -11.77 -0.05
CA LEU A 189 -16.34 -10.71 -0.16
C LEU A 189 -17.62 -11.21 -0.84
N HIS A 190 -17.51 -12.17 -1.75
CA HIS A 190 -18.64 -12.72 -2.50
C HIS A 190 -19.12 -14.07 -1.96
N LEU A 191 -18.51 -14.61 -0.92
CA LEU A 191 -18.87 -15.89 -0.32
C LEU A 191 -20.32 -15.84 0.19
N GLY A 192 -21.13 -16.80 -0.24
CA GLY A 192 -22.56 -16.86 0.13
C GLY A 192 -23.51 -16.09 -0.80
N ARG A 193 -22.99 -15.33 -1.78
CA ARG A 193 -23.84 -14.71 -2.80
C ARG A 193 -24.31 -15.75 -3.83
N GLU A 194 -25.53 -15.57 -4.31
CA GLU A 194 -26.10 -16.42 -5.36
C GLU A 194 -25.23 -16.37 -6.62
N GLY A 195 -24.92 -17.53 -7.19
CA GLY A 195 -24.04 -17.65 -8.37
C GLY A 195 -22.53 -17.55 -8.10
N HIS A 196 -22.09 -17.26 -6.85
CA HIS A 196 -20.68 -17.29 -6.53
C HIS A 196 -20.22 -18.68 -6.06
N PRO A 197 -19.16 -19.25 -6.64
CA PRO A 197 -18.67 -20.57 -6.25
C PRO A 197 -18.18 -20.60 -4.81
N LYS A 198 -18.54 -21.63 -4.04
CA LYS A 198 -18.05 -21.84 -2.67
C LYS A 198 -16.58 -22.22 -2.62
N GLU A 199 -16.11 -22.91 -3.66
CA GLU A 199 -14.70 -23.32 -3.78
C GLU A 199 -13.82 -22.13 -4.16
N LEU A 200 -12.66 -21.99 -3.51
CA LEU A 200 -11.69 -20.96 -3.84
C LEU A 200 -11.17 -21.11 -5.29
N PHE A 201 -11.05 -22.34 -5.78
CA PHE A 201 -10.58 -22.67 -7.13
C PHE A 201 -11.62 -23.46 -7.93
N PRO A 202 -12.74 -22.84 -8.34
CA PRO A 202 -13.78 -23.52 -9.11
C PRO A 202 -13.28 -23.92 -10.51
N LYS A 203 -13.63 -25.11 -10.96
CA LYS A 203 -13.17 -25.69 -12.25
C LYS A 203 -13.56 -24.81 -13.45
N GLU A 204 -14.70 -24.13 -13.40
CA GLU A 204 -15.21 -23.28 -14.48
C GLU A 204 -14.36 -22.02 -14.71
N LYS A 205 -13.67 -21.51 -13.68
CA LYS A 205 -12.81 -20.32 -13.73
C LYS A 205 -11.32 -20.66 -13.81
N ARG A 206 -10.95 -21.92 -14.04
CA ARG A 206 -9.59 -22.44 -13.97
C ARG A 206 -8.59 -21.65 -14.84
N LYS A 207 -8.98 -21.27 -16.05
CA LYS A 207 -8.12 -20.48 -16.96
C LYS A 207 -7.80 -19.09 -16.40
N GLN A 208 -8.81 -18.41 -15.86
CA GLN A 208 -8.63 -17.09 -15.26
C GLN A 208 -7.78 -17.16 -13.99
N GLN A 209 -8.02 -18.15 -13.15
CA GLN A 209 -7.25 -18.41 -11.92
C GLN A 209 -5.80 -18.72 -12.24
N PHE A 210 -5.54 -19.52 -13.25
CA PHE A 210 -4.18 -19.84 -13.69
C PHE A 210 -3.42 -18.56 -14.11
N ILE A 211 -4.06 -17.63 -14.82
CA ILE A 211 -3.46 -16.35 -15.21
C ILE A 211 -3.08 -15.55 -13.96
N TRP A 212 -3.98 -15.41 -12.97
CA TRP A 212 -3.69 -14.67 -11.74
C TRP A 212 -2.57 -15.27 -10.92
N LEU A 213 -2.58 -16.61 -10.76
CA LEU A 213 -1.51 -17.34 -10.06
C LEU A 213 -0.19 -17.27 -10.81
N ALA A 214 -0.20 -17.38 -12.13
CA ALA A 214 1.00 -17.28 -12.95
C ALA A 214 1.63 -15.88 -12.86
N LEU A 215 0.81 -14.81 -12.87
CA LEU A 215 1.29 -13.44 -12.68
C LEU A 215 1.88 -13.23 -11.27
N ALA A 216 1.18 -13.69 -10.24
CA ALA A 216 1.66 -13.59 -8.87
C ALA A 216 2.99 -14.34 -8.67
N LEU A 217 3.07 -15.56 -9.21
CA LEU A 217 4.28 -16.38 -9.17
C LEU A 217 5.43 -15.76 -9.97
N ALA A 218 5.16 -15.25 -11.18
CA ALA A 218 6.16 -14.58 -12.00
C ALA A 218 6.77 -13.38 -11.29
N LEU A 219 5.94 -12.53 -10.65
CA LEU A 219 6.42 -11.40 -9.83
C LEU A 219 7.27 -11.87 -8.65
N ALA A 220 6.82 -12.90 -7.93
CA ALA A 220 7.55 -13.43 -6.77
C ALA A 220 8.90 -14.04 -7.17
N VAL A 221 8.94 -14.83 -8.25
CA VAL A 221 10.18 -15.46 -8.76
C VAL A 221 11.14 -14.39 -9.28
N THR A 222 10.68 -13.44 -10.10
CA THR A 222 11.51 -12.37 -10.61
C THR A 222 12.07 -11.51 -9.46
N GLY A 223 11.24 -11.19 -8.48
CA GLY A 223 11.67 -10.46 -7.29
C GLY A 223 12.73 -11.22 -6.49
N GLY A 224 12.55 -12.53 -6.30
CA GLY A 224 13.54 -13.40 -5.66
C GLY A 224 14.88 -13.43 -6.41
N MET A 225 14.85 -13.54 -7.73
CA MET A 225 16.08 -13.48 -8.56
C MET A 225 16.78 -12.12 -8.44
N MET A 226 16.03 -11.02 -8.41
CA MET A 226 16.60 -9.68 -8.24
C MET A 226 17.25 -9.49 -6.86
N ILE A 227 16.65 -10.02 -5.79
CA ILE A 227 17.25 -10.00 -4.45
C ILE A 227 18.59 -10.76 -4.46
N VAL A 228 18.62 -11.97 -5.02
CA VAL A 228 19.86 -12.78 -5.11
C VAL A 228 20.91 -12.05 -5.93
N ALA A 229 20.55 -11.51 -7.09
CA ALA A 229 21.49 -10.77 -7.94
C ALA A 229 22.05 -9.52 -7.22
N GLY A 230 21.21 -8.74 -6.55
CA GLY A 230 21.63 -7.56 -5.80
C GLY A 230 22.53 -7.89 -4.60
N THR A 231 22.26 -9.02 -3.94
CA THR A 231 23.10 -9.49 -2.82
C THR A 231 24.48 -9.92 -3.32
N ILE A 232 24.56 -10.62 -4.44
CA ILE A 232 25.84 -11.03 -5.05
C ILE A 232 26.64 -9.80 -5.50
N GLN A 233 26.02 -8.81 -6.11
CA GLN A 233 26.68 -7.56 -6.49
C GLN A 233 27.23 -6.80 -5.28
N GLY A 234 26.48 -6.76 -4.16
CA GLY A 234 26.92 -6.12 -2.92
C GLY A 234 28.04 -6.85 -2.18
N LEU A 235 28.35 -8.12 -2.53
CA LEU A 235 29.48 -8.87 -1.97
C LEU A 235 30.81 -8.64 -2.72
N HIS A 236 30.77 -7.95 -3.86
CA HIS A 236 31.95 -7.67 -4.70
C HIS A 236 32.50 -6.24 -4.51
N PHE A 237 31.99 -5.49 -3.54
CA PHE A 237 32.49 -4.21 -3.05
C PHE A 237 32.84 -4.30 -1.56
#